data_0fdfd8a9617bc0d97f33ab38012d1fc9
#
_entry.id   0fdfd8a9617bc0d97f33ab38012d1fc9
#
_cell.length_a   1.000
_cell.length_b   1.000
_cell.length_c   1.000
_cell.angle_alpha   90.00
_cell.angle_beta   90.00
_cell.angle_gamma   90.00
#
_symmetry.space_group_name_H-M   'P 1'
#
loop_
_entity.id
_entity.type
_entity.pdbx_description
1 polymer ?
#
loop_
_entity_poly.entity_id
_entity_poly.type
_entity_poly.pdbx_seq_one_letter_code
_entity_poly.pdbx_strand_id
1 'polypeptide(L)'
;MVVRDVLGRETVLVQKFFSHPELLEQDLSDWSLEAGAVRRNIGTSDADYGQGFASGLWRHGLTQDLTVEAGAEFASNTRGAGLRFVRAFPFNLLSQLAVAFSDDNIAGNGQQWLAGLEYKRISHGFTLRGGGASRTYRQIGRDTSAPTSRRQLSASYSYSSERFGSLSLGYAQVWRYDASPWTTYSANYVSH
;
A
#
# COMPACT_ATOMS: atom_id res chain seq x y z
N MET A 1 8.94 -1.48 -1.07
CA MET A 1 9.28 -2.06 -2.38
C MET A 1 9.43 -0.91 -3.36
N VAL A 2 10.63 -0.73 -3.90
CA VAL A 2 10.87 0.28 -4.95
C VAL A 2 10.60 -0.42 -6.28
N VAL A 3 9.55 -0.01 -6.98
CA VAL A 3 9.29 -0.49 -8.34
C VAL A 3 9.94 0.51 -9.30
N ARG A 4 10.99 0.05 -9.98
CA ARG A 4 11.65 0.81 -11.05
C ARG A 4 10.90 0.54 -12.36
N ASP A 5 10.27 1.55 -12.90
CA ASP A 5 9.66 1.49 -14.22
C ASP A 5 10.76 1.38 -15.29
N VAL A 6 10.43 0.81 -16.46
CA VAL A 6 11.33 0.66 -17.64
C VAL A 6 11.97 1.99 -18.10
N LEU A 7 11.43 3.12 -17.64
CA LEU A 7 11.93 4.47 -17.87
C LEU A 7 12.80 5.03 -16.71
N GLY A 8 13.18 4.19 -15.74
CA GLY A 8 14.06 4.59 -14.64
C GLY A 8 13.41 5.46 -13.55
N ARG A 9 12.09 5.61 -13.55
CA ARG A 9 11.37 6.36 -12.52
C ARG A 9 11.10 5.48 -11.31
N GLU A 10 11.58 5.89 -10.15
CA GLU A 10 11.32 5.22 -8.89
C GLU A 10 9.97 5.63 -8.33
N THR A 11 9.00 4.71 -8.36
CA THR A 11 7.74 4.89 -7.63
C THR A 11 7.86 4.14 -6.30
N VAL A 12 8.08 4.86 -5.23
CA VAL A 12 8.09 4.29 -3.87
C VAL A 12 6.65 4.05 -3.45
N LEU A 13 6.14 2.85 -3.74
CA LEU A 13 4.91 2.35 -3.12
C LEU A 13 5.24 1.89 -1.69
N VAL A 14 5.22 2.81 -0.75
CA VAL A 14 5.35 2.48 0.67
C VAL A 14 4.00 1.98 1.17
N GLN A 15 3.74 0.72 0.95
CA GLN A 15 2.62 0.00 1.56
C GLN A 15 3.18 -1.05 2.51
N LYS A 16 3.92 -0.64 3.54
CA LYS A 16 4.50 -1.56 4.53
C LYS A 16 3.53 -1.99 5.63
N PHE A 17 2.43 -1.27 5.83
CA PHE A 17 1.52 -1.58 6.92
C PHE A 17 0.60 -2.80 6.66
N PHE A 18 0.41 -3.22 5.40
CA PHE A 18 -0.49 -4.31 5.03
C PHE A 18 0.18 -5.25 4.02
N SER A 19 0.34 -6.52 4.36
CA SER A 19 1.29 -7.39 3.67
C SER A 19 0.76 -8.18 2.47
N HIS A 20 -0.45 -8.64 2.41
CA HIS A 20 -0.92 -9.43 1.24
C HIS A 20 -2.38 -9.18 0.87
N PRO A 21 -2.73 -9.13 -0.44
CA PRO A 21 -4.10 -8.95 -0.88
C PRO A 21 -4.94 -10.23 -0.88
N GLU A 22 -4.41 -11.35 -0.46
CA GLU A 22 -5.10 -12.63 -0.55
C GLU A 22 -5.95 -12.90 0.70
N LEU A 23 -7.11 -13.54 0.48
CA LEU A 23 -7.98 -14.02 1.55
C LEU A 23 -7.33 -15.20 2.28
N LEU A 24 -7.51 -15.26 3.58
CA LEU A 24 -7.25 -16.45 4.37
C LEU A 24 -8.48 -17.34 4.39
N GLU A 25 -8.25 -18.64 4.43
CA GLU A 25 -9.33 -19.59 4.70
C GLU A 25 -10.00 -19.28 6.04
N GLN A 26 -11.28 -19.62 6.14
CA GLN A 26 -12.03 -19.41 7.36
C GLN A 26 -11.33 -20.06 8.56
N ASP A 27 -11.34 -19.38 9.69
CA ASP A 27 -10.72 -19.76 10.96
C ASP A 27 -9.17 -19.89 10.93
N LEU A 28 -8.54 -19.65 9.76
CA LEU A 28 -7.09 -19.57 9.67
C LEU A 28 -6.59 -18.23 10.20
N SER A 29 -5.52 -18.27 10.99
CA SER A 29 -4.81 -17.08 11.45
C SER A 29 -3.35 -17.11 11.02
N ASP A 30 -2.82 -15.96 10.68
CA ASP A 30 -1.43 -15.71 10.36
C ASP A 30 -0.94 -14.50 11.14
N TRP A 31 0.31 -14.53 11.58
CA TRP A 31 0.88 -13.42 12.35
C TRP A 31 2.37 -13.27 12.08
N SER A 32 2.86 -12.05 12.18
CA SER A 32 4.27 -11.74 12.12
C SER A 32 4.64 -10.73 13.22
N LEU A 33 5.85 -10.88 13.74
CA LEU A 33 6.47 -9.93 14.67
C LEU A 33 7.84 -9.56 14.11
N GLU A 34 8.13 -8.28 14.10
CA GLU A 34 9.41 -7.74 13.65
C GLU A 34 9.95 -6.78 14.70
N ALA A 35 11.26 -6.80 14.92
CA ALA A 35 11.97 -5.82 15.73
C ALA A 35 13.33 -5.53 15.12
N GLY A 36 13.77 -4.30 15.25
CA GLY A 36 15.03 -3.89 14.65
C GLY A 36 15.34 -2.42 14.88
N ALA A 37 16.30 -1.92 14.12
CA ALA A 37 16.61 -0.49 14.07
C ALA A 37 16.49 0.03 12.63
N VAL A 38 15.94 1.24 12.49
CA VAL A 38 15.82 1.91 11.20
C VAL A 38 17.22 2.27 10.71
N ARG A 39 17.66 1.71 9.58
CA ARG A 39 18.93 2.08 8.97
C ARG A 39 18.74 3.33 8.11
N ARG A 40 19.55 4.36 8.37
CA ARG A 40 19.59 5.60 7.61
C ARG A 40 20.78 5.56 6.63
N ASN A 41 20.76 6.44 5.64
CA ASN A 41 21.87 6.67 4.71
C ASN A 41 22.46 5.39 4.08
N ILE A 42 21.59 4.50 3.59
CA ILE A 42 22.00 3.27 2.90
C ILE A 42 22.86 3.65 1.69
N GLY A 43 24.11 3.15 1.67
CA GLY A 43 25.07 3.38 0.58
C GLY A 43 26.05 4.54 0.80
N THR A 44 25.87 5.35 1.85
CA THR A 44 26.79 6.46 2.20
C THR A 44 27.46 6.29 3.57
N SER A 45 26.86 5.47 4.46
CA SER A 45 27.42 5.16 5.78
C SER A 45 27.09 3.73 6.19
N ASP A 46 28.09 2.96 6.64
CA ASP A 46 27.92 1.53 6.95
C ASP A 46 27.21 1.24 8.30
N ALA A 47 27.13 2.20 9.20
CA ALA A 47 26.67 1.98 10.57
C ALA A 47 25.72 3.07 11.12
N ASP A 48 24.99 3.78 10.27
CA ASP A 48 24.03 4.79 10.70
C ASP A 48 22.68 4.15 11.04
N TYR A 49 22.56 3.65 12.26
CA TYR A 49 21.32 3.11 12.81
C TYR A 49 20.56 4.20 13.57
N GLY A 50 19.30 4.40 13.18
CA GLY A 50 18.38 5.31 13.86
C GLY A 50 17.66 4.65 15.03
N GLN A 51 16.41 5.04 15.22
CA GLN A 51 15.59 4.53 16.33
C GLN A 51 15.26 3.05 16.17
N GLY A 52 15.22 2.34 17.32
CA GLY A 52 14.67 0.99 17.38
C GLY A 52 13.16 0.98 17.13
N PHE A 53 12.68 -0.10 16.56
CA PHE A 53 11.25 -0.32 16.35
C PHE A 53 10.85 -1.75 16.64
N ALA A 54 9.58 -1.93 16.94
CA ALA A 54 8.88 -3.21 16.96
C ALA A 54 7.56 -3.06 16.18
N SER A 55 7.20 -4.09 15.43
CA SER A 55 5.91 -4.13 14.72
C SER A 55 5.31 -5.53 14.81
N GLY A 56 3.99 -5.59 14.83
CA GLY A 56 3.22 -6.83 14.81
C GLY A 56 2.07 -6.73 13.83
N LEU A 57 1.80 -7.84 13.16
CA LEU A 57 0.68 -8.00 12.24
C LEU A 57 -0.04 -9.30 12.58
N TRP A 58 -1.34 -9.26 12.62
CA TRP A 58 -2.21 -10.41 12.77
C TRP A 58 -3.31 -10.37 11.71
N ARG A 59 -3.56 -11.51 11.09
CA ARG A 59 -4.58 -11.71 10.05
C ARG A 59 -5.46 -12.88 10.44
N HIS A 60 -6.74 -12.80 10.15
CA HIS A 60 -7.70 -13.86 10.44
C HIS A 60 -8.79 -13.94 9.37
N GLY A 61 -9.05 -15.13 8.86
CA GLY A 61 -10.19 -15.43 8.01
C GLY A 61 -11.46 -15.54 8.82
N LEU A 62 -12.29 -14.49 8.85
CA LEU A 62 -13.57 -14.50 9.56
C LEU A 62 -14.61 -15.39 8.89
N THR A 63 -14.62 -15.38 7.57
CA THR A 63 -15.47 -16.23 6.72
C THR A 63 -14.69 -16.65 5.49
N GLN A 64 -15.26 -17.49 4.65
CA GLN A 64 -14.61 -17.90 3.39
C GLN A 64 -14.32 -16.73 2.43
N ASP A 65 -15.05 -15.63 2.57
CA ASP A 65 -14.98 -14.46 1.70
C ASP A 65 -14.48 -13.19 2.40
N LEU A 66 -14.16 -13.23 3.72
CA LEU A 66 -13.75 -12.07 4.51
C LEU A 66 -12.54 -12.36 5.39
N THR A 67 -11.46 -11.63 5.16
CA THR A 67 -10.27 -11.59 6.02
C THR A 67 -10.13 -10.24 6.68
N VAL A 68 -9.81 -10.24 7.96
CA VAL A 68 -9.45 -9.05 8.75
C VAL A 68 -7.96 -9.09 9.07
N GLU A 69 -7.34 -7.93 9.04
CA GLU A 69 -5.95 -7.74 9.39
C GLU A 69 -5.85 -6.60 10.40
N ALA A 70 -5.11 -6.82 11.49
CA ALA A 70 -4.81 -5.81 12.51
C ALA A 70 -3.29 -5.69 12.64
N GLY A 71 -2.78 -4.47 12.66
CA GLY A 71 -1.36 -4.20 12.80
C GLY A 71 -1.09 -3.11 13.81
N ALA A 72 0.08 -3.18 14.44
CA ALA A 72 0.60 -2.14 15.31
C ALA A 72 2.12 -2.00 15.12
N GLU A 73 2.60 -0.77 15.25
CA GLU A 73 4.02 -0.45 15.17
C GLU A 73 4.40 0.53 16.29
N PHE A 74 5.58 0.35 16.86
CA PHE A 74 6.11 1.14 17.95
C PHE A 74 7.56 1.49 17.69
N ALA A 75 7.89 2.77 17.84
CA ALA A 75 9.25 3.27 17.89
C ALA A 75 9.36 4.33 18.98
N SER A 76 10.55 4.83 19.25
CA SER A 76 10.77 5.80 20.34
C SER A 76 9.95 7.09 20.18
N ASN A 77 9.69 7.52 18.94
CA ASN A 77 9.03 8.79 18.64
C ASN A 77 7.65 8.63 18.00
N THR A 78 7.34 7.44 17.49
CA THR A 78 6.15 7.20 16.67
C THR A 78 5.52 5.87 17.04
N ARG A 79 4.22 5.86 17.19
CA ARG A 79 3.42 4.66 17.35
C ARG A 79 2.24 4.69 16.40
N GLY A 80 1.87 3.52 15.90
CA GLY A 80 0.77 3.40 14.95
C GLY A 80 -0.02 2.12 15.15
N ALA A 81 -1.29 2.14 14.74
CA ALA A 81 -2.13 0.97 14.67
C ALA A 81 -3.11 1.09 13.50
N GLY A 82 -3.53 -0.04 12.95
CA GLY A 82 -4.47 -0.03 11.83
C GLY A 82 -5.22 -1.34 11.67
N LEU A 83 -6.33 -1.24 10.94
CA LEU A 83 -7.19 -2.36 10.57
C LEU A 83 -7.39 -2.37 9.06
N ARG A 84 -7.45 -3.56 8.49
CA ARG A 84 -7.78 -3.79 7.09
C ARG A 84 -8.80 -4.90 6.97
N PHE A 85 -9.71 -4.74 6.03
CA PHE A 85 -10.71 -5.70 5.64
C PHE A 85 -10.52 -6.03 4.16
N VAL A 86 -10.47 -7.32 3.83
CA VAL A 86 -10.42 -7.81 2.46
C VAL A 86 -11.61 -8.73 2.27
N ARG A 87 -12.44 -8.42 1.28
CA ARG A 87 -13.64 -9.20 0.98
C ARG A 87 -13.73 -9.58 -0.48
N ALA A 88 -13.95 -10.87 -0.74
CA ALA A 88 -14.34 -11.35 -2.05
C ALA A 88 -15.86 -11.26 -2.24
N PHE A 89 -16.25 -10.87 -3.44
CA PHE A 89 -17.63 -10.88 -3.90
C PHE A 89 -17.79 -11.85 -5.07
N PRO A 90 -19.02 -12.25 -5.40
CA PRO A 90 -19.29 -12.97 -6.64
C PRO A 90 -18.65 -12.28 -7.85
N PHE A 91 -18.44 -13.03 -8.92
CA PHE A 91 -17.90 -12.55 -10.20
C PHE A 91 -16.41 -12.13 -10.15
N ASN A 92 -15.60 -12.69 -9.23
CA ASN A 92 -14.17 -12.42 -9.08
C ASN A 92 -13.83 -10.95 -8.75
N LEU A 93 -14.70 -10.32 -7.99
CA LEU A 93 -14.47 -8.99 -7.47
C LEU A 93 -13.92 -9.08 -6.04
N LEU A 94 -12.76 -8.46 -5.81
CA LEU A 94 -12.15 -8.32 -4.49
C LEU A 94 -12.21 -6.85 -4.07
N SER A 95 -12.63 -6.59 -2.84
CA SER A 95 -12.56 -5.26 -2.25
C SER A 95 -11.62 -5.25 -1.06
N GLN A 96 -11.02 -4.10 -0.80
CA GLN A 96 -10.20 -3.86 0.38
C GLN A 96 -10.48 -2.47 0.95
N LEU A 97 -10.55 -2.39 2.26
CA LEU A 97 -10.66 -1.14 3.02
C LEU A 97 -9.65 -1.19 4.16
N ALA A 98 -8.93 -0.12 4.37
CA ALA A 98 -7.99 -0.02 5.48
C ALA A 98 -8.03 1.37 6.12
N VAL A 99 -7.86 1.40 7.43
CA VAL A 99 -7.68 2.62 8.21
C VAL A 99 -6.49 2.44 9.14
N ALA A 100 -5.71 3.48 9.31
CA ALA A 100 -4.58 3.48 10.23
C ALA A 100 -4.50 4.83 10.96
N PHE A 101 -4.02 4.78 12.18
CA PHE A 101 -3.80 5.93 13.05
C PHE A 101 -2.34 5.93 13.48
N SER A 102 -1.78 7.11 13.62
CA SER A 102 -0.44 7.29 14.17
C SER A 102 -0.43 8.40 15.21
N ASP A 103 0.45 8.27 16.17
CA ASP A 103 0.78 9.30 17.13
C ASP A 103 2.30 9.49 17.13
N ASP A 104 2.72 10.69 16.83
CA ASP A 104 4.13 11.06 16.68
C ASP A 104 4.44 12.25 17.59
N ASN A 105 5.54 12.19 18.32
CA ASN A 105 5.91 13.21 19.32
C ASN A 105 6.11 14.60 18.74
N ILE A 106 6.37 14.70 17.42
CA ILE A 106 6.63 15.98 16.73
C ILE A 106 5.43 16.37 15.88
N ALA A 107 4.90 15.43 15.08
CA ALA A 107 3.82 15.71 14.14
C ALA A 107 2.43 15.65 14.78
N GLY A 108 2.29 14.98 15.93
CA GLY A 108 1.02 14.75 16.61
C GLY A 108 0.22 13.59 15.97
N ASN A 109 -1.07 13.60 16.24
CA ASN A 109 -1.98 12.53 15.79
C ASN A 109 -2.26 12.62 14.30
N GLY A 110 -2.18 11.47 13.62
CA GLY A 110 -2.44 11.33 12.20
C GLY A 110 -3.35 10.15 11.88
N GLN A 111 -3.95 10.21 10.70
CA GLN A 111 -4.80 9.14 10.18
C GLN A 111 -4.58 8.91 8.70
N GLN A 112 -4.79 7.67 8.26
CA GLN A 112 -4.74 7.25 6.88
C GLN A 112 -5.91 6.31 6.57
N TRP A 113 -6.42 6.37 5.35
CA TRP A 113 -7.38 5.41 4.83
C TRP A 113 -6.98 4.96 3.43
N LEU A 114 -7.32 3.73 3.09
CA LEU A 114 -7.12 3.12 1.77
C LEU A 114 -8.38 2.36 1.39
N ALA A 115 -8.75 2.42 0.12
CA ALA A 115 -9.81 1.63 -0.46
C ALA A 115 -9.36 1.08 -1.81
N GLY A 116 -9.77 -0.14 -2.14
CA GLY A 116 -9.42 -0.78 -3.38
C GLY A 116 -10.50 -1.73 -3.87
N LEU A 117 -10.61 -1.83 -5.19
CA LEU A 117 -11.40 -2.81 -5.90
C LEU A 117 -10.52 -3.48 -6.95
N GLU A 118 -10.59 -4.80 -7.04
CA GLU A 118 -9.88 -5.58 -8.02
C GLU A 118 -10.83 -6.61 -8.64
N TYR A 119 -10.86 -6.63 -9.96
CA TYR A 119 -11.61 -7.61 -10.72
C TYR A 119 -10.67 -8.28 -11.71
N LYS A 120 -10.67 -9.61 -11.76
CA LYS A 120 -9.75 -10.35 -12.60
C LYS A 120 -10.44 -11.53 -13.27
N ARG A 121 -10.34 -11.58 -14.58
CA ARG A 121 -10.70 -12.73 -15.43
C ARG A 121 -9.57 -13.05 -16.41
N ILE A 122 -9.71 -14.13 -17.15
CA ILE A 122 -8.72 -14.61 -18.12
C ILE A 122 -8.42 -13.54 -19.19
N SER A 123 -9.47 -12.90 -19.73
CA SER A 123 -9.35 -11.97 -20.84
C SER A 123 -9.27 -10.50 -20.42
N HIS A 124 -9.70 -10.15 -19.23
CA HIS A 124 -9.69 -8.76 -18.78
C HIS A 124 -9.69 -8.64 -17.27
N GLY A 125 -9.15 -7.55 -16.80
CA GLY A 125 -9.15 -7.19 -15.40
C GLY A 125 -9.11 -5.69 -15.21
N PHE A 126 -9.55 -5.21 -14.05
CA PHE A 126 -9.35 -3.84 -13.65
C PHE A 126 -8.97 -3.76 -12.17
N THR A 127 -8.22 -2.74 -11.84
CA THR A 127 -7.91 -2.40 -10.46
C THR A 127 -8.18 -0.91 -10.25
N LEU A 128 -8.88 -0.58 -9.18
CA LEU A 128 -9.09 0.79 -8.72
C LEU A 128 -8.62 0.89 -7.28
N ARG A 129 -7.75 1.84 -6.98
CA ARG A 129 -7.26 2.09 -5.62
C ARG A 129 -7.29 3.57 -5.32
N GLY A 130 -7.79 3.91 -4.14
CA GLY A 130 -7.81 5.27 -3.63
C GLY A 130 -7.35 5.30 -2.19
N GLY A 131 -6.84 6.44 -1.76
CA GLY A 131 -6.41 6.61 -0.38
C GLY A 131 -6.13 8.06 -0.04
N GLY A 132 -5.99 8.31 1.24
CA GLY A 132 -5.62 9.62 1.74
C GLY A 132 -5.04 9.53 3.15
N ALA A 133 -4.23 10.51 3.49
CA ALA A 133 -3.66 10.63 4.83
C ALA A 133 -3.73 12.08 5.31
N SER A 134 -3.84 12.28 6.62
CA SER A 134 -3.67 13.60 7.23
C SER A 134 -2.21 14.06 7.10
N ARG A 135 -1.97 15.36 7.19
CA ARG A 135 -0.62 15.93 7.12
C ARG A 135 0.30 15.43 8.25
N THR A 136 -0.29 15.10 9.35
CA THR A 136 0.36 14.64 10.58
C THR A 136 0.59 13.13 10.63
N TYR A 137 0.02 12.36 9.71
CA TYR A 137 0.20 10.91 9.69
C TYR A 137 1.67 10.55 9.47
N ARG A 138 2.18 9.69 10.36
CA ARG A 138 3.54 9.17 10.31
C ARG A 138 3.54 7.65 10.35
N GLN A 139 4.50 7.06 9.70
CA GLN A 139 4.74 5.63 9.68
C GLN A 139 6.22 5.36 9.90
N ILE A 140 6.55 4.32 10.65
CA ILE A 140 7.94 3.95 10.95
C ILE A 140 8.69 3.60 9.67
N GLY A 141 9.93 4.11 9.55
CA GLY A 141 10.78 3.87 8.39
C GLY A 141 10.46 4.73 7.16
N ARG A 142 9.48 5.63 7.25
CA ARG A 142 9.25 6.64 6.22
C ARG A 142 10.15 7.86 6.46
N ASP A 143 10.79 8.32 5.42
CA ASP A 143 11.56 9.56 5.48
C ASP A 143 10.63 10.75 5.81
N THR A 144 10.94 11.46 6.88
CA THR A 144 10.19 12.62 7.34
C THR A 144 10.29 13.82 6.39
N SER A 145 11.33 13.85 5.54
CA SER A 145 11.50 14.87 4.49
C SER A 145 10.64 14.60 3.25
N ALA A 146 10.13 13.37 3.07
CA ALA A 146 9.31 13.04 1.92
C ALA A 146 7.93 13.71 2.01
N PRO A 147 7.45 14.38 0.94
CA PRO A 147 6.15 15.05 0.93
C PRO A 147 5.03 14.06 1.23
N THR A 148 4.17 14.39 2.18
CA THR A 148 3.01 13.56 2.52
C THR A 148 1.95 13.68 1.43
N SER A 149 1.51 12.55 0.89
CA SER A 149 0.40 12.53 -0.05
C SER A 149 -0.92 12.78 0.69
N ARG A 150 -1.65 13.82 0.30
CA ARG A 150 -2.97 14.15 0.84
C ARG A 150 -4.01 13.15 0.36
N ARG A 151 -3.97 12.83 -0.93
CA ARG A 151 -4.83 11.85 -1.58
C ARG A 151 -4.07 11.17 -2.71
N GLN A 152 -4.47 9.96 -3.05
CA GLN A 152 -3.98 9.24 -4.22
C GLN A 152 -5.13 8.46 -4.84
N LEU A 153 -5.12 8.38 -6.16
CA LEU A 153 -6.04 7.57 -6.94
C LEU A 153 -5.25 6.86 -8.03
N SER A 154 -5.48 5.57 -8.19
CA SER A 154 -4.94 4.81 -9.32
C SER A 154 -6.01 3.90 -9.89
N ALA A 155 -6.01 3.79 -11.22
CA ALA A 155 -6.85 2.88 -11.96
C ALA A 155 -6.00 2.17 -13.01
N SER A 156 -6.21 0.87 -13.18
CA SER A 156 -5.62 0.11 -14.26
C SER A 156 -6.64 -0.81 -14.90
N TYR A 157 -6.51 -1.02 -16.20
CA TYR A 157 -7.29 -1.95 -16.96
C TYR A 157 -6.36 -2.79 -17.82
N SER A 158 -6.61 -4.09 -17.90
CA SER A 158 -5.90 -5.02 -18.75
C SER A 158 -6.88 -5.83 -19.58
N TYR A 159 -6.54 -6.03 -20.83
CA TYR A 159 -7.24 -6.89 -21.75
C TYR A 159 -6.24 -7.80 -22.45
N SER A 160 -6.54 -9.09 -22.58
CA SER A 160 -5.71 -10.04 -23.31
C SER A 160 -6.59 -10.94 -24.17
N SER A 161 -6.16 -11.15 -25.41
CA SER A 161 -6.85 -11.97 -26.40
C SER A 161 -5.82 -12.66 -27.29
N GLU A 162 -6.04 -13.93 -27.59
CA GLU A 162 -5.19 -14.70 -28.51
C GLU A 162 -5.14 -14.10 -29.92
N ARG A 163 -6.20 -13.43 -30.34
CA ARG A 163 -6.29 -12.83 -31.69
C ARG A 163 -5.72 -11.43 -31.78
N PHE A 164 -5.91 -10.62 -30.73
CA PHE A 164 -5.59 -9.18 -30.75
C PHE A 164 -4.40 -8.81 -29.88
N GLY A 165 -3.79 -9.76 -29.18
CA GLY A 165 -2.71 -9.46 -28.26
C GLY A 165 -3.20 -8.91 -26.92
N SER A 166 -2.32 -8.20 -26.23
CA SER A 166 -2.57 -7.69 -24.89
C SER A 166 -2.48 -6.18 -24.81
N LEU A 167 -3.47 -5.54 -24.20
CA LEU A 167 -3.55 -4.10 -23.94
C LEU A 167 -3.55 -3.85 -22.43
N SER A 168 -2.73 -2.91 -21.98
CA SER A 168 -2.74 -2.43 -20.59
C SER A 168 -2.84 -0.91 -20.58
N LEU A 169 -3.78 -0.40 -19.78
CA LEU A 169 -4.00 1.03 -19.56
C LEU A 169 -3.83 1.34 -18.09
N GLY A 170 -3.20 2.46 -17.76
CA GLY A 170 -3.00 2.90 -16.38
C GLY A 170 -3.23 4.39 -16.22
N TYR A 171 -3.76 4.75 -15.09
CA TYR A 171 -3.94 6.10 -14.61
C TYR A 171 -3.49 6.19 -13.16
N ALA A 172 -2.73 7.21 -12.80
CA ALA A 172 -2.41 7.51 -11.41
C ALA A 172 -2.37 9.01 -11.18
N GLN A 173 -2.95 9.45 -10.07
CA GLN A 173 -2.90 10.84 -9.63
C GLN A 173 -2.61 10.92 -8.14
N VAL A 174 -1.68 11.80 -7.78
CA VAL A 174 -1.27 12.04 -6.39
C VAL A 174 -1.40 13.52 -6.09
N TRP A 175 -2.20 13.85 -5.08
CA TRP A 175 -2.31 15.19 -4.52
C TRP A 175 -1.43 15.27 -3.27
N ARG A 176 -0.62 16.30 -3.17
CA ARG A 176 0.27 16.55 -2.05
C ARG A 176 -0.18 17.76 -1.26
N TYR A 177 0.27 17.87 -0.02
CA TYR A 177 -0.03 19.05 0.80
C TYR A 177 0.75 20.29 0.36
N ASP A 178 2.00 20.11 -0.05
CA ASP A 178 2.98 21.19 -0.23
C ASP A 178 3.57 21.21 -1.65
N ALA A 179 2.92 20.53 -2.61
CA ALA A 179 3.37 20.48 -4.00
C ALA A 179 2.19 20.34 -4.95
N SER A 180 2.41 20.69 -6.21
CA SER A 180 1.43 20.52 -7.27
C SER A 180 1.04 19.04 -7.43
N PRO A 181 -0.21 18.75 -7.80
CA PRO A 181 -0.64 17.39 -8.10
C PRO A 181 0.20 16.79 -9.23
N TRP A 182 0.45 15.51 -9.12
CA TRP A 182 1.14 14.76 -10.16
C TRP A 182 0.19 13.74 -10.77
N THR A 183 0.16 13.66 -12.11
CA THR A 183 -0.71 12.75 -12.84
C THR A 183 0.12 11.98 -13.87
N THR A 184 -0.14 10.67 -13.98
CA THR A 184 0.49 9.79 -14.96
C THR A 184 -0.58 9.01 -15.70
N TYR A 185 -0.37 8.88 -17.00
CA TYR A 185 -1.09 7.98 -17.88
C TYR A 185 -0.10 6.99 -18.48
N SER A 186 -0.49 5.74 -18.62
CA SER A 186 0.28 4.72 -19.32
C SER A 186 -0.62 3.90 -20.23
N ALA A 187 -0.08 3.55 -21.40
CA ALA A 187 -0.69 2.60 -22.31
C ALA A 187 0.40 1.69 -22.88
N ASN A 188 0.17 0.39 -22.86
CA ASN A 188 1.07 -0.60 -23.42
C ASN A 188 0.26 -1.61 -24.24
N TYR A 189 0.72 -1.91 -25.44
CA TYR A 189 0.13 -2.90 -26.33
C TYR A 189 1.20 -3.85 -26.83
N VAL A 190 0.91 -5.14 -26.78
CA VAL A 190 1.76 -6.22 -27.28
C VAL A 190 0.93 -7.06 -28.25
N SER A 191 1.31 -7.11 -29.50
CA SER A 191 0.74 -8.03 -30.50
C SER A 191 1.36 -9.41 -30.37
N HIS A 192 0.58 -10.45 -30.67
CA HIS A 192 1.08 -11.81 -30.83
C HIS A 192 1.49 -12.06 -32.27
#